data_374876fa5b506a32f611e5d943d1ba70
#
_entry.id   374876fa5b506a32f611e5d943d1ba70
#
_cell.length_a   1.000
_cell.length_b   1.000
_cell.length_c   1.000
_cell.angle_alpha   90.00
_cell.angle_beta   90.00
_cell.angle_gamma   90.00
#
_symmetry.space_group_name_H-M   'P 1'
#
loop_
_entity.id
_entity.type
_entity.pdbx_description
1 polymer ?
#
loop_
_entity_poly.entity_id
_entity_poly.type
_entity_poly.pdbx_seq_one_letter_code
_entity_poly.pdbx_strand_id
1 'polypeptide(L)'
;MKKRHSIHLLLAAAALLLAMAACTKDELADGNRLPEGQYPLEIARITLGVEGGEAQPWGTPQTRVCEIADGTGSVFDAGDLFAVQIDGKDEVGIYTVQDDHTAKAETPLYWSDTGEHTVTAWYPAKSGTIDLGNQSQSLAYLLYATGTGDYQTPVTLTFAHQLAKVRVTPSDDALDQVQSLQLYTYTQCTYEKGEVVQGSQEGWIEMKPCEYTENGATINCWEANVVPDYTITKLRANGTEERTLSSAITPVAGKFYNITLDYDPGYTTTTDDQGQTIYNTDNEKGLKNLAKLVNEEGKTDIDITLTGNITLTGEWTPIGTESQPYTGTFDGGGKYTITGLKIDQSGTDYVGLIGRLGSGGTVQDVTLTEVNVTGGTFVGGIAGQNDGTVENCSVNGTVTGRGFTDTGGIVGTNYGTISGCSAEGTVTGSVNVGGIAGGSYLGATIVGCYSSAAVEGSSTVGGVVGNLGNNCSLIACYSTGNVTATLTTGYAGGVVGVNAQGSVTACYHATGTVSGQGNVGGIVGMNNNSGQTTACYWSSNPANGIGKMDSGTNGTIKVDGTTVTWQNAVDAMNAALNGSEWRYELTGELPTLKKQ
;
A
#
# COMPACT_ATOMS: atom_id res chain seq x y z
N MET A 1 59.74 40.01 44.98
CA MET A 1 60.67 39.66 43.87
C MET A 1 60.08 38.85 42.74
N LYS A 2 58.76 38.71 42.56
CA LYS A 2 58.14 37.94 41.48
C LYS A 2 57.54 38.78 40.31
N LYS A 3 57.56 40.10 40.36
CA LYS A 3 57.00 40.96 39.29
C LYS A 3 58.05 41.49 38.28
N ARG A 4 59.37 41.28 38.50
CA ARG A 4 60.40 41.76 37.56
C ARG A 4 60.77 40.77 36.47
N HIS A 5 60.50 39.46 36.66
CA HIS A 5 60.83 38.46 35.63
C HIS A 5 59.80 38.37 34.50
N SER A 6 58.51 38.68 34.76
CA SER A 6 57.48 38.65 33.71
C SER A 6 57.59 39.81 32.69
N ILE A 7 58.14 40.93 33.09
CA ILE A 7 58.32 42.07 32.17
C ILE A 7 59.47 41.84 31.21
N HIS A 8 60.54 41.15 31.65
CA HIS A 8 61.65 40.84 30.77
C HIS A 8 61.35 39.71 29.78
N LEU A 9 60.45 38.77 30.13
CA LEU A 9 60.00 37.73 29.19
C LEU A 9 59.07 38.33 28.11
N LEU A 10 58.17 39.27 28.48
CA LEU A 10 57.29 39.96 27.53
C LEU A 10 58.06 40.93 26.61
N LEU A 11 59.10 41.58 27.10
CA LEU A 11 59.98 42.39 26.28
C LEU A 11 60.90 41.54 25.38
N ALA A 12 61.31 40.37 25.77
CA ALA A 12 62.07 39.44 24.95
C ALA A 12 61.20 38.82 23.86
N ALA A 13 59.92 38.49 24.14
CA ALA A 13 58.96 38.00 23.14
C ALA A 13 58.55 39.09 22.15
N ALA A 14 58.38 40.34 22.61
CA ALA A 14 58.10 41.46 21.72
C ALA A 14 59.34 41.86 20.88
N ALA A 15 60.54 41.71 21.41
CA ALA A 15 61.76 41.92 20.62
C ALA A 15 62.04 40.80 19.60
N LEU A 16 61.61 39.55 19.90
CA LEU A 16 61.70 38.42 18.95
C LEU A 16 60.67 38.55 17.84
N LEU A 17 59.45 39.04 18.14
CA LEU A 17 58.41 39.35 17.16
C LEU A 17 58.77 40.55 16.28
N LEU A 18 59.43 41.59 16.84
CA LEU A 18 59.95 42.73 16.09
C LEU A 18 61.21 42.35 15.29
N ALA A 19 62.04 41.37 15.72
CA ALA A 19 63.17 40.90 14.96
C ALA A 19 62.76 39.97 13.80
N MET A 20 61.65 39.26 13.88
CA MET A 20 61.08 38.53 12.76
C MET A 20 60.35 39.42 11.77
N ALA A 21 59.80 40.55 12.18
CA ALA A 21 59.22 41.56 11.30
C ALA A 21 60.26 42.48 10.63
N ALA A 22 61.51 42.46 11.07
CA ALA A 22 62.57 43.31 10.53
C ALA A 22 63.57 42.61 9.56
N CYS A 23 63.33 41.31 9.26
CA CYS A 23 64.18 40.55 8.33
C CYS A 23 63.55 40.27 6.95
N THR A 24 62.52 41.01 6.55
CA THR A 24 61.97 40.85 5.19
C THR A 24 61.74 42.21 4.51
N LYS A 25 62.78 43.05 4.49
CA LYS A 25 62.94 43.98 3.41
C LYS A 25 64.09 43.45 2.56
N ASP A 26 63.88 42.31 1.89
CA ASP A 26 64.62 42.00 0.71
C ASP A 26 64.23 43.05 -0.34
N GLU A 27 65.17 43.88 -0.73
CA GLU A 27 65.05 44.73 -1.91
C GLU A 27 64.79 43.79 -3.10
N LEU A 28 63.57 43.82 -3.62
CA LEU A 28 63.19 43.09 -4.82
C LEU A 28 64.11 43.54 -5.96
N ALA A 29 65.05 42.69 -6.33
CA ALA A 29 66.11 43.04 -7.27
C ALA A 29 65.61 43.22 -8.71
N ASP A 30 64.35 42.95 -9.00
CA ASP A 30 63.79 42.98 -10.36
C ASP A 30 62.28 43.32 -10.35
N GLY A 31 61.94 44.55 -9.95
CA GLY A 31 60.55 45.02 -9.94
C GLY A 31 59.66 44.22 -8.98
N ASN A 32 58.47 43.83 -9.41
CA ASN A 32 57.49 43.10 -8.59
C ASN A 32 57.68 41.58 -8.50
N ARG A 33 58.78 41.01 -8.94
CA ARG A 33 59.01 39.56 -9.01
C ARG A 33 59.56 39.01 -7.70
N LEU A 34 58.91 37.95 -7.17
CA LEU A 34 59.33 37.27 -5.95
C LEU A 34 60.32 36.12 -6.28
N PRO A 35 61.29 35.80 -5.39
CA PRO A 35 62.14 34.63 -5.54
C PRO A 35 61.33 33.34 -5.61
N GLU A 36 61.67 32.48 -6.56
CA GLU A 36 60.96 31.21 -6.78
C GLU A 36 61.04 30.29 -5.53
N GLY A 37 59.89 29.74 -5.12
CA GLY A 37 59.76 28.79 -4.02
C GLY A 37 59.92 29.38 -2.61
N GLN A 38 59.93 30.71 -2.42
CA GLN A 38 60.10 31.33 -1.08
C GLN A 38 58.79 31.77 -0.40
N TYR A 39 57.74 32.06 -1.16
CA TYR A 39 56.50 32.61 -0.63
C TYR A 39 55.32 31.64 -0.95
N PRO A 40 55.05 30.65 -0.08
CA PRO A 40 53.96 29.72 -0.32
C PRO A 40 52.60 30.38 -0.22
N LEU A 41 51.63 29.91 -1.03
CA LEU A 41 50.24 30.30 -0.88
C LEU A 41 49.69 29.70 0.40
N GLU A 42 49.31 30.55 1.33
CA GLU A 42 48.68 30.15 2.61
C GLU A 42 47.17 30.37 2.53
N ILE A 43 46.41 29.36 3.02
CA ILE A 43 44.96 29.42 3.16
C ILE A 43 44.63 29.51 4.64
N ALA A 44 44.26 30.73 5.06
CA ALA A 44 43.99 31.04 6.44
C ALA A 44 42.66 30.51 6.95
N ARG A 45 41.67 30.39 6.05
CA ARG A 45 40.33 29.94 6.41
C ARG A 45 39.58 29.36 5.23
N ILE A 46 38.84 28.28 5.49
CA ILE A 46 37.89 27.66 4.58
C ILE A 46 36.52 27.70 5.23
N THR A 47 35.50 28.14 4.47
CA THR A 47 34.11 28.07 4.85
C THR A 47 33.27 27.54 3.69
N LEU A 48 32.12 26.91 4.00
CA LEU A 48 31.10 26.64 3.01
C LEU A 48 30.03 27.72 3.08
N GLY A 49 29.57 28.20 1.92
CA GLY A 49 28.46 29.11 1.82
C GLY A 49 27.16 28.43 2.26
N VAL A 50 26.28 29.19 2.91
CA VAL A 50 24.94 28.74 3.26
C VAL A 50 24.16 28.44 1.97
N GLU A 51 23.56 27.26 1.87
CA GLU A 51 22.66 26.93 0.78
C GLU A 51 21.44 27.84 0.85
N GLY A 52 21.29 28.73 -0.15
CA GLY A 52 20.38 29.87 -0.08
C GLY A 52 18.91 29.53 0.02
N GLY A 53 18.30 30.05 1.03
CA GLY A 53 16.93 29.94 1.48
C GLY A 53 16.91 30.19 2.98
N GLU A 54 15.76 30.30 3.61
CA GLU A 54 15.69 30.30 5.08
C GLU A 54 16.35 29.02 5.61
N ALA A 55 17.27 29.18 6.57
CA ALA A 55 18.04 28.07 7.15
C ALA A 55 17.09 27.00 7.71
N GLN A 56 17.12 25.82 7.10
CA GLN A 56 16.41 24.64 7.60
C GLN A 56 17.40 23.72 8.32
N PRO A 57 17.05 23.12 9.46
CA PRO A 57 17.95 22.24 10.21
C PRO A 57 18.28 20.93 9.45
N TRP A 58 19.52 20.45 9.58
CA TRP A 58 20.04 19.26 8.88
C TRP A 58 20.54 18.21 9.87
N GLY A 59 20.37 16.94 9.57
CA GLY A 59 20.80 15.85 10.45
C GLY A 59 22.30 15.50 10.35
N THR A 60 22.81 14.74 11.30
CA THR A 60 24.23 14.38 11.48
C THR A 60 24.77 13.52 10.33
N PRO A 61 25.95 13.80 9.78
CA PRO A 61 26.47 13.18 8.57
C PRO A 61 27.54 12.11 8.77
N GLN A 62 27.76 11.32 7.70
CA GLN A 62 28.84 10.32 7.61
C GLN A 62 29.69 10.43 6.34
N THR A 63 29.93 11.63 5.84
CA THR A 63 30.75 11.87 4.64
C THR A 63 31.81 12.92 4.88
N ARG A 64 32.86 12.97 4.06
CA ARG A 64 34.01 13.87 4.21
C ARG A 64 33.67 15.35 4.07
N VAL A 65 32.65 15.72 3.28
CA VAL A 65 31.99 17.02 3.37
C VAL A 65 30.71 16.76 4.14
N CYS A 66 30.60 17.29 5.33
CA CYS A 66 29.53 16.96 6.23
C CYS A 66 28.59 18.14 6.50
N GLU A 67 27.38 17.81 6.93
CA GLU A 67 26.38 18.80 7.32
C GLU A 67 26.52 19.12 8.81
N ILE A 68 26.31 20.40 9.16
CA ILE A 68 26.38 20.83 10.54
C ILE A 68 25.16 20.28 11.29
N ALA A 69 25.35 19.82 12.53
CA ALA A 69 24.31 19.18 13.34
C ALA A 69 23.06 20.04 13.57
N ASP A 70 23.16 21.36 13.46
CA ASP A 70 22.03 22.31 13.55
C ASP A 70 21.35 22.56 12.20
N GLY A 71 21.83 21.95 11.11
CA GLY A 71 21.26 21.99 9.79
C GLY A 71 21.43 23.32 9.03
N THR A 72 22.33 24.17 9.48
CA THR A 72 22.53 25.50 8.87
C THR A 72 23.50 25.51 7.69
N GLY A 73 24.12 24.37 7.35
CA GLY A 73 25.05 24.26 6.22
C GLY A 73 25.87 22.98 6.23
N SER A 74 26.84 22.90 5.33
CA SER A 74 27.83 21.83 5.25
C SER A 74 29.20 22.35 5.69
N VAL A 75 30.08 21.47 6.15
CA VAL A 75 31.47 21.78 6.49
C VAL A 75 32.41 20.76 5.89
N PHE A 76 33.65 21.17 5.64
CA PHE A 76 34.73 20.25 5.32
C PHE A 76 35.21 19.52 6.57
N ASP A 77 35.46 18.24 6.44
CA ASP A 77 36.15 17.47 7.47
C ASP A 77 37.66 17.58 7.33
N ALA A 78 38.38 17.46 8.45
CA ALA A 78 39.83 17.36 8.42
C ALA A 78 40.25 16.15 7.58
N GLY A 79 41.17 16.40 6.64
CA GLY A 79 41.62 15.41 5.69
C GLY A 79 40.94 15.47 4.32
N ASP A 80 39.92 16.31 4.14
CA ASP A 80 39.34 16.55 2.81
C ASP A 80 40.38 17.17 1.88
N LEU A 81 40.35 16.74 0.60
CA LEU A 81 41.27 17.19 -0.43
C LEU A 81 40.53 18.05 -1.46
N PHE A 82 41.00 19.26 -1.68
CA PHE A 82 40.51 20.13 -2.72
C PHE A 82 41.66 20.69 -3.56
N ALA A 83 41.34 21.08 -4.79
CA ALA A 83 42.33 21.68 -5.69
C ALA A 83 42.34 23.21 -5.58
N VAL A 84 43.50 23.80 -5.81
CA VAL A 84 43.70 25.24 -5.79
C VAL A 84 44.54 25.65 -7.00
N GLN A 85 44.19 26.75 -7.62
CA GLN A 85 44.95 27.34 -8.73
C GLN A 85 45.04 28.86 -8.53
N ILE A 86 46.22 29.42 -8.76
CA ILE A 86 46.37 30.89 -8.86
C ILE A 86 46.01 31.26 -10.29
N ASP A 87 45.09 32.22 -10.47
CA ASP A 87 44.64 32.60 -11.80
C ASP A 87 45.82 33.08 -12.67
N GLY A 88 45.82 32.66 -13.95
CA GLY A 88 46.90 32.94 -14.88
C GLY A 88 48.09 31.94 -14.78
N LYS A 89 48.03 30.96 -13.87
CA LYS A 89 49.00 29.89 -13.75
C LYS A 89 48.37 28.56 -14.20
N ASP A 90 49.17 27.70 -14.83
CA ASP A 90 48.72 26.35 -15.21
C ASP A 90 48.83 25.32 -14.05
N GLU A 91 49.61 25.66 -13.03
CA GLU A 91 49.86 24.78 -11.88
C GLU A 91 48.66 24.70 -10.95
N VAL A 92 48.31 23.46 -10.57
CA VAL A 92 47.23 23.12 -9.61
C VAL A 92 47.84 22.46 -8.40
N GLY A 93 47.63 23.03 -7.23
CA GLY A 93 48.01 22.44 -5.94
C GLY A 93 46.89 21.68 -5.30
N ILE A 94 47.19 20.59 -4.60
CA ILE A 94 46.21 19.85 -3.78
C ILE A 94 46.44 20.21 -2.32
N TYR A 95 45.38 20.70 -1.70
CA TYR A 95 45.37 21.15 -0.31
C TYR A 95 44.49 20.25 0.53
N THR A 96 44.93 19.97 1.75
CA THR A 96 44.23 19.15 2.76
C THR A 96 43.67 20.03 3.85
N VAL A 97 42.40 19.89 4.16
CA VAL A 97 41.72 20.60 5.25
C VAL A 97 42.29 20.13 6.58
N GLN A 98 42.51 21.06 7.50
CA GLN A 98 43.02 20.82 8.85
C GLN A 98 41.87 20.95 9.88
N ASP A 99 42.08 20.45 11.10
CA ASP A 99 41.11 20.52 12.20
C ASP A 99 40.70 21.96 12.59
N ASP A 100 41.54 22.95 12.29
CA ASP A 100 41.31 24.38 12.60
C ASP A 100 40.66 25.12 11.41
N HIS A 101 40.15 24.39 10.41
CA HIS A 101 39.60 24.95 9.17
C HIS A 101 40.58 25.77 8.33
N THR A 102 41.87 25.59 8.52
CA THR A 102 42.91 26.03 7.56
C THR A 102 43.16 24.89 6.54
N ALA A 103 43.98 25.15 5.53
CA ALA A 103 44.42 24.10 4.62
C ALA A 103 45.91 24.14 4.35
N LYS A 104 46.50 22.94 4.19
CA LYS A 104 47.93 22.76 3.91
C LYS A 104 48.13 21.82 2.72
N ALA A 105 49.19 22.07 1.95
CA ALA A 105 49.64 21.21 0.88
C ALA A 105 51.04 20.66 1.19
N GLU A 106 51.32 19.41 0.82
CA GLU A 106 52.69 18.86 0.87
C GLU A 106 53.61 19.61 -0.08
N THR A 107 53.06 20.01 -1.24
CA THR A 107 53.73 20.87 -2.23
C THR A 107 52.84 22.07 -2.49
N PRO A 108 53.06 23.17 -1.75
CA PRO A 108 52.24 24.40 -1.88
C PRO A 108 52.55 25.12 -3.20
N LEU A 109 51.54 25.85 -3.70
CA LEU A 109 51.74 26.82 -4.76
C LEU A 109 52.53 28.02 -4.21
N TYR A 110 53.26 28.73 -5.07
CA TYR A 110 54.08 29.86 -4.68
C TYR A 110 53.68 31.12 -5.45
N TRP A 111 53.68 32.24 -4.74
CA TRP A 111 53.53 33.56 -5.34
C TRP A 111 54.75 33.92 -6.19
N SER A 112 54.55 34.50 -7.38
CA SER A 112 55.60 34.84 -8.33
C SER A 112 55.94 36.30 -8.36
N ASP A 113 55.07 37.15 -7.82
CA ASP A 113 55.23 38.59 -7.77
C ASP A 113 54.47 39.17 -6.55
N THR A 114 54.56 40.49 -6.36
CA THR A 114 53.98 41.17 -5.19
C THR A 114 52.56 41.67 -5.40
N GLY A 115 51.96 41.34 -6.55
CA GLY A 115 50.57 41.73 -6.83
C GLY A 115 49.57 40.87 -6.12
N GLU A 116 48.36 41.41 -5.93
CA GLU A 116 47.20 40.64 -5.49
C GLU A 116 46.71 39.80 -6.67
N HIS A 117 46.45 38.52 -6.43
CA HIS A 117 45.94 37.57 -7.41
C HIS A 117 44.66 36.92 -6.95
N THR A 118 43.80 36.54 -7.89
CA THR A 118 42.68 35.68 -7.65
C THR A 118 43.16 34.25 -7.52
N VAL A 119 42.59 33.52 -6.57
CA VAL A 119 42.81 32.10 -6.33
C VAL A 119 41.49 31.41 -6.51
N THR A 120 41.47 30.41 -7.37
CA THR A 120 40.33 29.55 -7.61
C THR A 120 40.53 28.20 -6.90
N ALA A 121 39.52 27.70 -6.24
CA ALA A 121 39.54 26.38 -5.55
C ALA A 121 38.29 25.58 -5.83
N TRP A 122 38.43 24.25 -5.87
CA TRP A 122 37.32 23.37 -6.18
C TRP A 122 37.42 22.00 -5.52
N TYR A 123 36.25 21.39 -5.31
CA TYR A 123 36.08 20.04 -4.78
C TYR A 123 35.05 19.28 -5.64
N PRO A 124 35.27 17.98 -6.02
CA PRO A 124 36.52 17.21 -5.78
C PRO A 124 37.74 17.79 -6.51
N ALA A 125 38.91 17.43 -6.03
CA ALA A 125 40.18 17.98 -6.55
C ALA A 125 40.46 17.66 -8.03
N LYS A 126 39.78 16.66 -8.61
CA LYS A 126 39.93 16.25 -10.04
C LYS A 126 38.62 16.53 -10.77
N SER A 127 38.71 17.03 -11.98
CA SER A 127 37.57 17.11 -12.91
C SER A 127 37.19 15.72 -13.42
N GLY A 128 35.93 15.51 -13.82
CA GLY A 128 35.48 14.21 -14.29
C GLY A 128 33.96 14.07 -14.37
N THR A 129 33.50 12.85 -14.15
CA THR A 129 32.08 12.52 -14.06
C THR A 129 31.80 11.98 -12.65
N ILE A 130 30.74 12.45 -12.02
CA ILE A 130 30.25 11.95 -10.74
C ILE A 130 28.96 11.18 -10.97
N ASP A 131 28.84 10.03 -10.31
CA ASP A 131 27.62 9.23 -10.27
C ASP A 131 26.73 9.71 -9.09
N LEU A 132 25.51 10.08 -9.40
CA LEU A 132 24.50 10.56 -8.44
C LEU A 132 23.39 9.52 -8.19
N GLY A 133 23.41 8.38 -8.92
CA GLY A 133 22.32 7.40 -8.92
C GLY A 133 22.04 6.77 -7.56
N ASN A 134 23.06 6.65 -6.71
CA ASN A 134 22.88 6.12 -5.35
C ASN A 134 23.52 7.03 -4.31
N GLN A 135 22.70 7.80 -3.63
CA GLN A 135 23.11 8.67 -2.52
C GLN A 135 22.60 8.16 -1.16
N SER A 136 22.05 6.95 -1.07
CA SER A 136 21.44 6.41 0.16
C SER A 136 22.35 6.40 1.39
N GLN A 137 23.67 6.35 1.19
CA GLN A 137 24.66 6.37 2.28
C GLN A 137 25.33 7.74 2.45
N SER A 138 25.54 8.47 1.36
CA SER A 138 26.25 9.75 1.35
C SER A 138 25.82 10.62 0.21
N LEU A 139 25.69 11.92 0.47
CA LEU A 139 25.43 12.90 -0.56
C LEU A 139 26.68 13.18 -1.39
N ALA A 140 26.48 13.46 -2.66
CA ALA A 140 27.55 13.89 -3.58
C ALA A 140 27.71 15.42 -3.54
N TYR A 141 28.94 15.93 -3.55
CA TYR A 141 29.21 17.36 -3.51
C TYR A 141 30.09 17.80 -4.67
N LEU A 142 29.76 18.93 -5.26
CA LEU A 142 30.57 19.72 -6.15
C LEU A 142 30.63 21.14 -5.58
N LEU A 143 31.85 21.63 -5.31
CA LEU A 143 32.05 22.89 -4.63
C LEU A 143 33.07 23.74 -5.41
N TYR A 144 32.84 25.06 -5.42
CA TYR A 144 33.68 26.03 -6.10
C TYR A 144 33.86 27.27 -5.23
N ALA A 145 35.07 27.82 -5.17
CA ALA A 145 35.39 29.02 -4.46
C ALA A 145 36.37 29.92 -5.22
N THR A 146 36.25 31.19 -5.01
CA THR A 146 37.29 32.16 -5.37
C THR A 146 37.65 33.01 -4.17
N GLY A 147 38.90 33.41 -4.08
CA GLY A 147 39.42 34.33 -3.08
C GLY A 147 40.53 35.18 -3.67
N THR A 148 40.95 36.19 -2.96
CA THR A 148 42.13 36.99 -3.35
C THR A 148 43.20 36.92 -2.26
N GLY A 149 44.45 37.06 -2.65
CA GLY A 149 45.57 37.10 -1.75
C GLY A 149 46.87 37.51 -2.46
N ASP A 150 47.88 37.70 -1.66
CA ASP A 150 49.24 38.01 -2.11
C ASP A 150 50.28 37.34 -1.16
N TYR A 151 51.56 37.62 -1.39
CA TYR A 151 52.64 37.03 -0.61
C TYR A 151 52.66 37.43 0.88
N GLN A 152 51.84 38.41 1.31
CA GLN A 152 51.69 38.88 2.71
C GLN A 152 50.29 38.62 3.29
N THR A 153 49.33 38.35 2.43
CA THR A 153 47.90 38.21 2.79
C THR A 153 47.42 36.82 2.48
N PRO A 154 47.25 35.94 3.48
CA PRO A 154 46.69 34.61 3.28
C PRO A 154 45.28 34.62 2.71
N VAL A 155 44.95 33.63 1.86
CA VAL A 155 43.68 33.54 1.18
C VAL A 155 42.59 33.02 2.10
N THR A 156 41.40 33.60 2.05
CA THR A 156 40.17 33.04 2.63
C THR A 156 39.28 32.53 1.49
N LEU A 157 38.83 31.29 1.59
CA LEU A 157 37.99 30.65 0.59
C LEU A 157 36.60 30.36 1.16
N THR A 158 35.57 30.85 0.47
CA THR A 158 34.18 30.51 0.76
C THR A 158 33.64 29.71 -0.40
N PHE A 159 33.46 28.39 -0.19
CA PHE A 159 32.96 27.49 -1.21
C PHE A 159 31.45 27.60 -1.36
N ALA A 160 30.98 27.62 -2.60
CA ALA A 160 29.60 27.58 -2.97
C ALA A 160 29.24 26.19 -3.56
N HIS A 161 28.09 25.65 -3.21
CA HIS A 161 27.57 24.41 -3.78
C HIS A 161 27.19 24.61 -5.25
N GLN A 162 27.60 23.65 -6.09
CA GLN A 162 27.32 23.65 -7.54
C GLN A 162 26.15 22.71 -7.89
N LEU A 163 25.79 21.79 -7.02
CA LEU A 163 24.56 21.03 -7.07
C LEU A 163 23.45 21.73 -6.28
N ALA A 164 22.21 21.38 -6.53
CA ALA A 164 21.08 21.79 -5.71
C ALA A 164 20.71 20.66 -4.74
N LYS A 165 20.18 20.98 -3.58
CA LYS A 165 19.68 20.00 -2.62
C LYS A 165 18.17 19.91 -2.67
N VAL A 166 17.65 18.68 -2.71
CA VAL A 166 16.23 18.36 -2.58
C VAL A 166 16.04 17.50 -1.35
N ARG A 167 15.17 17.96 -0.46
CA ARG A 167 14.67 17.22 0.70
C ARG A 167 13.23 16.81 0.44
N VAL A 168 12.87 15.59 0.82
CA VAL A 168 11.48 15.11 0.85
C VAL A 168 11.15 14.75 2.28
N THR A 169 10.15 15.41 2.83
CA THR A 169 9.63 15.16 4.18
C THR A 169 8.25 14.53 4.07
N PRO A 170 8.06 13.24 4.43
CA PRO A 170 6.75 12.65 4.49
C PRO A 170 5.90 13.32 5.58
N SER A 171 4.59 13.42 5.35
CA SER A 171 3.63 13.73 6.42
C SER A 171 3.61 12.60 7.47
N ASP A 172 3.06 12.87 8.65
CA ASP A 172 3.01 11.89 9.75
C ASP A 172 2.38 10.58 9.31
N ASP A 173 1.29 10.64 8.52
CA ASP A 173 0.59 9.46 7.98
C ASP A 173 1.41 8.69 6.92
N ALA A 174 2.35 9.37 6.29
CA ALA A 174 3.22 8.80 5.26
C ALA A 174 4.48 8.15 5.84
N LEU A 175 4.93 8.59 7.00
CA LEU A 175 6.24 8.27 7.54
C LEU A 175 6.43 6.76 7.75
N ASP A 176 5.44 6.08 8.32
CA ASP A 176 5.50 4.64 8.60
C ASP A 176 5.41 3.77 7.33
N GLN A 177 4.97 4.37 6.21
CA GLN A 177 4.77 3.68 4.94
C GLN A 177 5.93 3.84 3.97
N VAL A 178 6.85 4.79 4.23
CA VAL A 178 7.97 5.11 3.35
C VAL A 178 9.28 4.58 3.91
N GLN A 179 9.85 3.55 3.28
CA GLN A 179 11.14 2.97 3.65
C GLN A 179 12.29 3.50 2.79
N SER A 180 12.01 3.90 1.56
CA SER A 180 12.97 4.50 0.64
C SER A 180 12.29 5.50 -0.29
N LEU A 181 13.06 6.50 -0.74
CA LEU A 181 12.61 7.50 -1.72
C LEU A 181 13.63 7.65 -2.84
N GLN A 182 13.13 7.88 -4.04
CA GLN A 182 13.91 8.14 -5.24
C GLN A 182 13.35 9.34 -5.98
N LEU A 183 14.24 10.16 -6.57
CA LEU A 183 13.88 11.27 -7.47
C LEU A 183 14.25 10.91 -8.91
N TYR A 184 13.40 11.27 -9.87
CA TYR A 184 13.70 11.11 -11.29
C TYR A 184 14.38 12.38 -11.83
N THR A 185 15.68 12.27 -12.14
CA THR A 185 16.52 13.37 -12.62
C THR A 185 17.77 12.82 -13.34
N TYR A 186 18.78 13.64 -13.59
CA TYR A 186 20.08 13.16 -14.07
C TYR A 186 20.81 12.33 -13.02
N THR A 187 21.19 11.10 -13.34
CA THR A 187 21.96 10.20 -12.47
C THR A 187 23.46 10.37 -12.60
N GLN A 188 23.94 11.16 -13.57
CA GLN A 188 25.34 11.48 -13.75
C GLN A 188 25.54 12.96 -14.08
N CYS A 189 26.69 13.49 -13.66
CA CYS A 189 27.09 14.86 -13.93
C CYS A 189 28.57 14.91 -14.34
N THR A 190 28.85 15.54 -15.47
CA THR A 190 30.20 15.94 -15.85
C THR A 190 30.52 17.29 -15.25
N TYR A 191 31.67 17.42 -14.62
CA TYR A 191 32.12 18.64 -13.97
C TYR A 191 33.58 18.96 -14.28
N GLU A 192 33.90 20.24 -14.29
CA GLU A 192 35.25 20.76 -14.47
C GLU A 192 35.53 21.79 -13.37
N LYS A 193 36.66 21.63 -12.67
CA LYS A 193 37.06 22.51 -11.56
C LYS A 193 35.93 22.73 -10.52
N GLY A 194 35.20 21.66 -10.20
CA GLY A 194 34.09 21.70 -9.24
C GLY A 194 32.78 22.26 -9.78
N GLU A 195 32.76 22.90 -10.94
CA GLU A 195 31.54 23.44 -11.57
C GLU A 195 30.86 22.42 -12.46
N VAL A 196 29.52 22.41 -12.47
CA VAL A 196 28.70 21.56 -13.32
C VAL A 196 28.87 21.98 -14.79
N VAL A 197 29.29 21.05 -15.65
CA VAL A 197 29.34 21.25 -17.10
C VAL A 197 28.05 20.72 -17.74
N GLN A 198 27.64 19.51 -17.41
CA GLN A 198 26.46 18.87 -17.99
C GLN A 198 25.96 17.73 -17.14
N GLY A 199 24.62 17.67 -16.96
CA GLY A 199 23.93 16.48 -16.49
C GLY A 199 23.72 15.46 -17.61
N SER A 200 23.71 14.17 -17.28
CA SER A 200 23.51 13.09 -18.25
C SER A 200 22.86 11.87 -17.59
N GLN A 201 22.32 10.97 -18.42
CA GLN A 201 21.64 9.75 -18.03
C GLN A 201 20.45 10.00 -17.07
N GLU A 202 19.29 10.28 -17.65
CA GLU A 202 18.06 10.39 -16.87
C GLU A 202 17.71 9.06 -16.19
N GLY A 203 17.31 9.13 -14.93
CA GLY A 203 16.96 7.95 -14.14
C GLY A 203 16.57 8.29 -12.70
N TRP A 204 16.50 7.27 -11.88
CA TRP A 204 16.14 7.38 -10.48
C TRP A 204 17.39 7.55 -9.60
N ILE A 205 17.43 8.62 -8.81
CA ILE A 205 18.43 8.82 -7.76
C ILE A 205 17.87 8.26 -6.45
N GLU A 206 18.58 7.31 -5.82
CA GLU A 206 18.29 6.85 -4.47
C GLU A 206 18.67 7.92 -3.46
N MET A 207 17.69 8.37 -2.65
CA MET A 207 17.88 9.45 -1.67
C MET A 207 18.42 8.92 -0.35
N LYS A 208 19.16 9.76 0.37
CA LYS A 208 19.69 9.48 1.70
C LYS A 208 18.62 9.70 2.76
N PRO A 209 18.29 8.68 3.60
CA PRO A 209 17.48 8.92 4.80
C PRO A 209 18.26 9.78 5.80
N CYS A 210 17.59 10.74 6.41
CA CYS A 210 18.14 11.65 7.40
C CYS A 210 17.08 12.09 8.41
N GLU A 211 17.54 12.64 9.52
CA GLU A 211 16.73 13.20 10.58
C GLU A 211 17.19 14.63 10.89
N TYR A 212 16.27 15.51 11.19
CA TYR A 212 16.59 16.83 11.72
C TYR A 212 15.65 17.22 12.86
N THR A 213 16.04 18.20 13.65
CA THR A 213 15.23 18.66 14.77
C THR A 213 14.62 20.02 14.44
N GLU A 214 13.31 20.12 14.48
CA GLU A 214 12.56 21.36 14.30
C GLU A 214 11.61 21.56 15.49
N ASN A 215 11.69 22.72 16.14
CA ASN A 215 10.86 23.05 17.33
C ASN A 215 10.90 22.00 18.44
N GLY A 216 12.01 21.27 18.58
CA GLY A 216 12.18 20.20 19.57
C GLY A 216 11.59 18.84 19.19
N ALA A 217 11.03 18.71 17.99
CA ALA A 217 10.59 17.44 17.40
C ALA A 217 11.64 16.92 16.42
N THR A 218 11.86 15.59 16.40
CA THR A 218 12.67 14.92 15.38
C THR A 218 11.82 14.70 14.15
N ILE A 219 12.30 15.15 12.99
CA ILE A 219 11.65 14.99 11.69
C ILE A 219 12.51 14.09 10.81
N ASN A 220 11.91 12.99 10.36
CA ASN A 220 12.53 12.10 9.39
C ASN A 220 12.32 12.62 7.97
N CYS A 221 13.36 12.56 7.15
CA CYS A 221 13.32 13.02 5.77
C CYS A 221 14.25 12.22 4.87
N TRP A 222 14.22 12.49 3.59
CA TRP A 222 15.16 11.97 2.59
C TRP A 222 15.76 13.12 1.80
N GLU A 223 17.05 13.03 1.51
CA GLU A 223 17.78 14.08 0.78
C GLU A 223 18.57 13.53 -0.41
N ALA A 224 18.70 14.35 -1.43
CA ALA A 224 19.62 14.11 -2.54
C ALA A 224 20.17 15.44 -3.07
N ASN A 225 21.44 15.45 -3.47
CA ASN A 225 22.01 16.50 -4.28
C ASN A 225 21.81 16.19 -5.76
N VAL A 226 21.27 17.14 -6.51
CA VAL A 226 20.82 16.98 -7.90
C VAL A 226 21.49 17.99 -8.83
N VAL A 227 21.60 17.61 -10.09
CA VAL A 227 22.12 18.52 -11.14
C VAL A 227 21.13 19.67 -11.35
N PRO A 228 21.59 20.93 -11.41
CA PRO A 228 20.74 22.08 -11.75
C PRO A 228 20.09 21.95 -13.14
N ASP A 229 19.06 22.77 -13.38
CA ASP A 229 18.37 22.96 -14.67
C ASP A 229 17.60 21.74 -15.21
N TYR A 230 17.52 20.60 -14.51
CA TYR A 230 16.63 19.51 -14.85
C TYR A 230 15.29 19.67 -14.12
N THR A 231 14.18 19.69 -14.85
CA THR A 231 12.87 19.83 -14.24
C THR A 231 12.39 18.50 -13.64
N ILE A 232 12.39 18.40 -12.32
CA ILE A 232 11.94 17.25 -11.55
C ILE A 232 10.40 17.30 -11.45
N THR A 233 9.74 16.25 -11.94
CA THR A 233 8.28 16.13 -11.93
C THR A 233 7.77 14.91 -11.19
N LYS A 234 8.65 13.96 -10.83
CA LYS A 234 8.27 12.68 -10.22
C LYS A 234 9.25 12.25 -9.14
N LEU A 235 8.68 11.58 -8.15
CA LEU A 235 9.38 10.81 -7.14
C LEU A 235 8.81 9.39 -7.11
N ARG A 236 9.51 8.45 -6.47
CA ARG A 236 9.08 7.07 -6.28
C ARG A 236 9.37 6.63 -4.85
N ALA A 237 8.33 6.13 -4.16
CA ALA A 237 8.47 5.53 -2.84
C ALA A 237 8.60 4.00 -2.95
N ASN A 238 9.38 3.40 -2.04
CA ASN A 238 9.55 1.96 -1.89
C ASN A 238 9.92 1.22 -3.20
N GLY A 239 10.61 1.91 -4.11
CA GLY A 239 11.04 1.37 -5.39
C GLY A 239 9.95 1.11 -6.44
N THR A 240 8.68 1.22 -6.11
CA THR A 240 7.55 0.88 -6.99
C THR A 240 6.45 1.94 -7.10
N GLU A 241 6.24 2.74 -6.08
CA GLU A 241 5.13 3.69 -6.02
C GLU A 241 5.52 5.04 -6.64
N GLU A 242 5.31 5.19 -7.95
CA GLU A 242 5.56 6.46 -8.63
C GLU A 242 4.49 7.52 -8.31
N ARG A 243 4.96 8.75 -8.06
CA ARG A 243 4.14 9.91 -7.78
C ARG A 243 4.57 11.09 -8.62
N THR A 244 3.59 11.81 -9.16
CA THR A 244 3.83 13.09 -9.83
C THR A 244 3.79 14.20 -8.78
N LEU A 245 4.77 15.09 -8.81
CA LEU A 245 4.78 16.28 -7.95
C LEU A 245 3.64 17.22 -8.32
N SER A 246 2.97 17.79 -7.34
CA SER A 246 1.93 18.81 -7.55
C SER A 246 2.47 20.09 -8.21
N SER A 247 3.74 20.38 -7.98
CA SER A 247 4.50 21.44 -8.64
C SER A 247 5.86 20.91 -9.09
N ALA A 248 6.18 21.08 -10.37
CA ALA A 248 7.50 20.76 -10.90
C ALA A 248 8.58 21.66 -10.27
N ILE A 249 9.76 21.10 -10.04
CA ILE A 249 10.91 21.81 -9.47
C ILE A 249 12.01 21.83 -10.51
N THR A 250 12.50 23.05 -10.84
CA THR A 250 13.72 23.21 -11.64
C THR A 250 14.84 23.67 -10.69
N PRO A 251 15.72 22.76 -10.27
CA PRO A 251 16.78 23.07 -9.30
C PRO A 251 17.77 24.09 -9.84
N VAL A 252 18.24 24.98 -8.97
CA VAL A 252 19.29 25.96 -9.24
C VAL A 252 20.48 25.67 -8.34
N ALA A 253 21.70 25.79 -8.84
CA ALA A 253 22.93 25.56 -8.09
C ALA A 253 22.94 26.30 -6.74
N GLY A 254 23.35 25.62 -5.68
CA GLY A 254 23.42 26.16 -4.33
C GLY A 254 22.06 26.50 -3.70
N LYS A 255 20.95 26.02 -4.25
CA LYS A 255 19.60 26.20 -3.68
C LYS A 255 19.08 24.93 -3.03
N PHE A 256 18.27 25.11 -2.00
CA PHE A 256 17.59 24.07 -1.25
C PHE A 256 16.10 24.07 -1.58
N TYR A 257 15.53 22.88 -1.77
CA TYR A 257 14.12 22.64 -2.07
C TYR A 257 13.55 21.63 -1.10
N ASN A 258 12.44 21.97 -0.44
CA ASN A 258 11.71 21.06 0.43
C ASN A 258 10.39 20.64 -0.23
N ILE A 259 10.15 19.33 -0.28
CA ILE A 259 8.94 18.70 -0.81
C ILE A 259 8.25 18.01 0.36
N THR A 260 6.99 18.33 0.63
CA THR A 260 6.16 17.52 1.51
C THR A 260 5.56 16.36 0.72
N LEU A 261 5.75 15.13 1.18
CA LEU A 261 5.14 13.95 0.60
C LEU A 261 3.93 13.56 1.44
N ASP A 262 2.74 13.84 0.92
CA ASP A 262 1.51 13.33 1.51
C ASP A 262 1.29 11.90 1.02
N TYR A 263 1.11 10.98 1.96
CA TYR A 263 0.72 9.61 1.65
C TYR A 263 -0.78 9.54 1.48
N ASP A 264 -1.23 9.16 0.29
CA ASP A 264 -2.62 8.80 0.05
C ASP A 264 -2.74 7.27 0.17
N PRO A 265 -3.32 6.72 1.24
CA PRO A 265 -3.51 5.28 1.37
C PRO A 265 -4.61 4.75 0.43
N GLY A 266 -5.30 5.63 -0.31
CA GLY A 266 -6.47 5.30 -1.12
C GLY A 266 -7.74 5.14 -0.30
N TYR A 267 -7.70 5.47 0.99
CA TYR A 267 -8.85 5.53 1.88
C TYR A 267 -8.79 6.78 2.77
N THR A 268 -9.91 7.17 3.30
CA THR A 268 -10.04 8.22 4.31
C THR A 268 -10.66 7.65 5.57
N THR A 269 -10.49 8.29 6.70
CA THR A 269 -11.13 7.91 7.95
C THR A 269 -12.15 8.93 8.38
N THR A 270 -13.25 8.45 8.94
CA THR A 270 -14.27 9.26 9.64
C THR A 270 -14.54 8.63 11.00
N THR A 271 -15.17 9.38 11.89
CA THR A 271 -15.54 8.86 13.21
C THR A 271 -17.06 8.91 13.31
N ASP A 272 -17.67 7.81 13.78
CA ASP A 272 -19.10 7.74 14.02
C ASP A 272 -19.51 8.45 15.34
N ASP A 273 -20.81 8.48 15.64
CA ASP A 273 -21.35 9.09 16.85
C ASP A 273 -20.92 8.38 18.16
N GLN A 274 -20.35 7.18 18.06
CA GLN A 274 -19.86 6.37 19.18
C GLN A 274 -18.35 6.50 19.38
N GLY A 275 -17.66 7.25 18.48
CA GLY A 275 -16.21 7.44 18.51
C GLY A 275 -15.43 6.33 17.80
N GLN A 276 -16.11 5.43 17.06
CA GLN A 276 -15.49 4.37 16.27
C GLN A 276 -14.92 4.93 14.96
N THR A 277 -13.74 4.50 14.57
CA THR A 277 -13.12 4.89 13.30
C THR A 277 -13.68 4.05 12.16
N ILE A 278 -14.18 4.71 11.11
CA ILE A 278 -14.66 4.10 9.88
C ILE A 278 -13.68 4.42 8.75
N TYR A 279 -13.24 3.41 8.02
CA TYR A 279 -12.34 3.51 6.87
C TYR A 279 -13.15 3.55 5.58
N ASN A 280 -13.08 4.68 4.85
CA ASN A 280 -13.88 4.93 3.64
C ASN A 280 -13.00 4.81 2.40
N THR A 281 -13.42 4.02 1.40
CA THR A 281 -12.68 3.86 0.15
C THR A 281 -13.60 3.81 -1.07
N ASP A 282 -13.10 4.34 -2.20
CA ASP A 282 -13.77 4.37 -3.50
C ASP A 282 -12.90 3.81 -4.63
N ASN A 283 -11.75 3.21 -4.28
CA ASN A 283 -10.79 2.75 -5.27
C ASN A 283 -10.06 1.46 -4.85
N GLU A 284 -9.46 0.78 -5.84
CA GLU A 284 -8.76 -0.50 -5.65
C GLU A 284 -7.58 -0.39 -4.66
N LYS A 285 -6.82 0.71 -4.71
CA LYS A 285 -5.66 0.92 -3.86
C LYS A 285 -6.06 0.94 -2.39
N GLY A 286 -7.09 1.73 -2.05
CA GLY A 286 -7.61 1.81 -0.69
C GLY A 286 -8.11 0.47 -0.18
N LEU A 287 -8.89 -0.23 -1.00
CA LEU A 287 -9.42 -1.54 -0.61
C LEU A 287 -8.30 -2.57 -0.37
N LYS A 288 -7.25 -2.59 -1.22
CA LYS A 288 -6.08 -3.46 -1.03
C LYS A 288 -5.27 -3.09 0.21
N ASN A 289 -5.11 -1.82 0.51
CA ASN A 289 -4.39 -1.38 1.72
C ASN A 289 -5.19 -1.72 2.98
N LEU A 290 -6.52 -1.58 2.97
CA LEU A 290 -7.38 -2.02 4.07
C LEU A 290 -7.30 -3.54 4.30
N ALA A 291 -7.24 -4.33 3.23
CA ALA A 291 -6.99 -5.77 3.34
C ALA A 291 -5.64 -6.08 4.02
N LYS A 292 -4.58 -5.31 3.74
CA LYS A 292 -3.29 -5.43 4.43
C LYS A 292 -3.37 -5.06 5.91
N LEU A 293 -4.08 -3.98 6.26
CA LEU A 293 -4.27 -3.62 7.67
C LEU A 293 -4.88 -4.78 8.48
N VAL A 294 -5.86 -5.47 7.89
CA VAL A 294 -6.47 -6.64 8.52
C VAL A 294 -5.52 -7.83 8.57
N ASN A 295 -4.93 -8.20 7.42
CA ASN A 295 -4.21 -9.47 7.26
C ASN A 295 -2.78 -9.44 7.80
N GLU A 296 -2.08 -8.30 7.70
CA GLU A 296 -0.66 -8.15 8.03
C GLU A 296 -0.45 -7.40 9.35
N GLU A 297 -1.28 -6.39 9.65
CA GLU A 297 -1.16 -5.60 10.88
C GLU A 297 -2.10 -6.07 12.01
N GLY A 298 -2.97 -7.05 11.73
CA GLY A 298 -3.87 -7.64 12.72
C GLY A 298 -5.03 -6.74 13.17
N LYS A 299 -5.35 -5.69 12.41
CA LYS A 299 -6.50 -4.80 12.68
C LYS A 299 -7.80 -5.46 12.17
N THR A 300 -8.20 -6.56 12.79
CA THR A 300 -9.29 -7.41 12.30
C THR A 300 -10.69 -6.84 12.54
N ASP A 301 -10.83 -5.80 13.34
CA ASP A 301 -12.07 -5.19 13.82
C ASP A 301 -12.37 -3.82 13.19
N ILE A 302 -11.62 -3.41 12.16
CA ILE A 302 -11.87 -2.13 11.48
C ILE A 302 -13.16 -2.16 10.68
N ASP A 303 -13.90 -1.06 10.71
CA ASP A 303 -15.09 -0.88 9.87
C ASP A 303 -14.70 -0.25 8.53
N ILE A 304 -15.09 -0.91 7.42
CA ILE A 304 -14.80 -0.52 6.05
C ILE A 304 -16.09 -0.15 5.34
N THR A 305 -16.15 1.04 4.74
CA THR A 305 -17.31 1.50 3.97
C THR A 305 -16.90 1.90 2.56
N LEU A 306 -17.61 1.39 1.56
CA LEU A 306 -17.43 1.82 0.17
C LEU A 306 -18.12 3.18 -0.05
N THR A 307 -17.42 4.11 -0.66
CA THR A 307 -17.93 5.45 -1.01
C THR A 307 -17.99 5.69 -2.53
N GLY A 308 -17.55 4.71 -3.34
CA GLY A 308 -17.60 4.70 -4.79
C GLY A 308 -17.57 3.30 -5.37
N ASN A 309 -17.78 3.20 -6.70
CA ASN A 309 -17.60 1.95 -7.42
C ASN A 309 -16.11 1.60 -7.52
N ILE A 310 -15.76 0.33 -7.31
CA ILE A 310 -14.38 -0.15 -7.36
C ILE A 310 -14.24 -1.18 -8.48
N THR A 311 -13.25 -1.00 -9.35
CA THR A 311 -12.83 -2.00 -10.32
C THR A 311 -11.51 -2.62 -9.88
N LEU A 312 -11.48 -3.93 -9.68
CA LEU A 312 -10.27 -4.69 -9.34
C LEU A 312 -9.55 -5.13 -10.61
N THR A 313 -8.25 -4.90 -10.70
CA THR A 313 -7.43 -5.13 -11.91
C THR A 313 -6.37 -6.21 -11.70
N GLY A 314 -6.54 -7.13 -10.85
CA GLY A 314 -5.55 -8.18 -10.59
C GLY A 314 -6.09 -9.26 -9.67
N GLU A 315 -5.20 -10.11 -9.19
CA GLU A 315 -5.56 -11.09 -8.18
C GLU A 315 -5.93 -10.38 -6.87
N TRP A 316 -6.99 -10.84 -6.25
CA TRP A 316 -7.46 -10.37 -4.96
C TRP A 316 -6.93 -11.25 -3.83
N THR A 317 -6.48 -10.64 -2.74
CA THR A 317 -6.18 -11.33 -1.49
C THR A 317 -7.38 -11.16 -0.55
N PRO A 318 -8.03 -12.26 -0.13
CA PRO A 318 -9.20 -12.18 0.76
C PRO A 318 -8.92 -11.43 2.06
N ILE A 319 -9.86 -10.62 2.52
CA ILE A 319 -9.81 -9.95 3.82
C ILE A 319 -10.10 -10.98 4.92
N GLY A 320 -9.25 -11.05 5.93
CA GLY A 320 -9.36 -12.01 7.03
C GLY A 320 -8.89 -13.41 6.63
N THR A 321 -8.13 -14.01 7.50
CA THR A 321 -7.54 -15.35 7.33
C THR A 321 -8.11 -16.35 8.34
N GLU A 322 -7.72 -17.61 8.27
CA GLU A 322 -8.10 -18.61 9.27
C GLU A 322 -7.65 -18.21 10.68
N SER A 323 -6.42 -17.70 10.82
CA SER A 323 -5.83 -17.29 12.11
C SER A 323 -6.22 -15.89 12.55
N GLN A 324 -6.61 -15.03 11.62
CA GLN A 324 -7.02 -13.63 11.85
C GLN A 324 -8.34 -13.36 11.11
N PRO A 325 -9.46 -13.91 11.61
CA PRO A 325 -10.78 -13.67 10.99
C PRO A 325 -11.15 -12.17 11.07
N TYR A 326 -11.80 -11.69 10.02
CA TYR A 326 -12.31 -10.32 10.02
C TYR A 326 -13.55 -10.22 10.91
N THR A 327 -13.57 -9.27 11.84
CA THR A 327 -14.62 -9.10 12.86
C THR A 327 -15.29 -7.72 12.83
N GLY A 328 -14.83 -6.81 11.97
CA GLY A 328 -15.44 -5.51 11.75
C GLY A 328 -16.65 -5.56 10.82
N THR A 329 -17.15 -4.39 10.44
CA THR A 329 -18.21 -4.23 9.44
C THR A 329 -17.62 -3.88 8.08
N PHE A 330 -17.96 -4.66 7.06
CA PHE A 330 -17.71 -4.31 5.65
C PHE A 330 -19.05 -3.88 5.01
N ASP A 331 -19.20 -2.58 4.77
CA ASP A 331 -20.41 -1.99 4.20
C ASP A 331 -20.19 -1.59 2.74
N GLY A 332 -20.91 -2.23 1.82
CA GLY A 332 -20.92 -1.90 0.39
C GLY A 332 -21.62 -0.59 0.05
N GLY A 333 -22.25 0.08 1.03
CA GLY A 333 -22.97 1.35 0.85
C GLY A 333 -24.27 1.26 0.06
N GLY A 334 -24.74 0.06 -0.27
CA GLY A 334 -26.07 -0.22 -0.87
C GLY A 334 -26.28 0.25 -2.32
N LYS A 335 -25.34 1.00 -2.88
CA LYS A 335 -25.44 1.56 -4.25
C LYS A 335 -24.13 1.42 -5.06
N TYR A 336 -23.06 0.96 -4.42
CA TYR A 336 -21.77 0.82 -5.06
C TYR A 336 -21.48 -0.64 -5.41
N THR A 337 -20.63 -0.82 -6.40
CA THR A 337 -20.31 -2.13 -6.97
C THR A 337 -18.81 -2.34 -6.95
N ILE A 338 -18.37 -3.53 -6.55
CA ILE A 338 -17.03 -4.04 -6.80
C ILE A 338 -17.08 -4.92 -8.04
N THR A 339 -16.33 -4.56 -9.07
CA THR A 339 -16.29 -5.27 -10.35
C THR A 339 -14.94 -5.97 -10.54
N GLY A 340 -14.96 -7.19 -11.08
CA GLY A 340 -13.76 -7.91 -11.48
C GLY A 340 -13.01 -8.59 -10.31
N LEU A 341 -13.73 -9.03 -9.27
CA LEU A 341 -13.14 -9.84 -8.21
C LEU A 341 -12.56 -11.13 -8.81
N LYS A 342 -11.24 -11.24 -8.84
CA LYS A 342 -10.53 -12.37 -9.40
C LYS A 342 -9.64 -13.04 -8.36
N ILE A 343 -9.83 -14.36 -8.16
CA ILE A 343 -8.98 -15.22 -7.33
C ILE A 343 -8.77 -16.54 -8.08
N ASP A 344 -7.54 -16.92 -8.37
CA ASP A 344 -7.18 -18.18 -9.00
C ASP A 344 -6.18 -18.94 -8.12
N GLN A 345 -6.66 -19.51 -7.03
CA GLN A 345 -5.87 -20.16 -5.98
C GLN A 345 -6.44 -21.52 -5.62
N SER A 346 -6.42 -22.46 -6.55
CA SER A 346 -7.05 -23.79 -6.43
C SER A 346 -6.58 -24.66 -5.24
N GLY A 347 -5.50 -24.31 -4.58
CA GLY A 347 -4.96 -24.98 -3.38
C GLY A 347 -5.16 -24.19 -2.08
N THR A 348 -5.80 -23.03 -2.13
CA THR A 348 -6.01 -22.15 -0.97
C THR A 348 -7.43 -22.30 -0.43
N ASP A 349 -7.54 -22.42 0.88
CA ASP A 349 -8.80 -22.48 1.60
C ASP A 349 -9.27 -21.07 2.03
N TYR A 350 -10.56 -20.95 2.39
CA TYR A 350 -11.16 -19.67 2.81
C TYR A 350 -11.08 -18.58 1.75
N VAL A 351 -11.73 -18.78 0.63
CA VAL A 351 -11.62 -17.94 -0.56
C VAL A 351 -12.92 -17.18 -0.84
N GLY A 352 -12.80 -15.85 -1.03
CA GLY A 352 -13.89 -14.91 -1.35
C GLY A 352 -13.41 -13.47 -1.28
N LEU A 353 -14.32 -12.50 -1.29
CA LEU A 353 -13.98 -11.10 -0.94
C LEU A 353 -13.40 -11.07 0.48
N ILE A 354 -14.06 -11.77 1.39
CA ILE A 354 -13.61 -12.07 2.75
C ILE A 354 -13.16 -13.54 2.78
N GLY A 355 -12.01 -13.85 3.35
CA GLY A 355 -11.56 -15.22 3.55
C GLY A 355 -12.37 -15.88 4.66
N ARG A 356 -12.27 -15.36 5.86
CA ARG A 356 -13.07 -15.78 7.02
C ARG A 356 -13.68 -14.57 7.74
N LEU A 357 -14.99 -14.57 7.84
CA LEU A 357 -15.74 -13.61 8.66
C LEU A 357 -15.92 -14.22 10.06
N GLY A 358 -15.33 -13.57 11.05
CA GLY A 358 -15.37 -14.01 12.44
C GLY A 358 -16.70 -13.69 13.13
N SER A 359 -16.89 -14.26 14.31
CA SER A 359 -18.07 -13.98 15.15
C SER A 359 -18.13 -12.50 15.51
N GLY A 360 -19.29 -11.88 15.28
CA GLY A 360 -19.50 -10.42 15.45
C GLY A 360 -19.20 -9.60 14.20
N GLY A 361 -18.45 -10.13 13.22
CA GLY A 361 -18.23 -9.46 11.95
C GLY A 361 -19.47 -9.40 11.08
N THR A 362 -19.57 -8.36 10.26
CA THR A 362 -20.71 -8.13 9.35
C THR A 362 -20.20 -7.78 7.95
N VAL A 363 -20.81 -8.38 6.93
CA VAL A 363 -20.68 -7.94 5.53
C VAL A 363 -22.06 -7.60 5.02
N GLN A 364 -22.28 -6.33 4.67
CA GLN A 364 -23.59 -5.85 4.28
C GLN A 364 -23.58 -5.02 3.00
N ASP A 365 -24.71 -5.08 2.27
CA ASP A 365 -25.00 -4.21 1.13
C ASP A 365 -23.94 -4.22 0.01
N VAL A 366 -23.25 -5.36 -0.16
CA VAL A 366 -22.15 -5.55 -1.13
C VAL A 366 -22.69 -6.11 -2.45
N THR A 367 -22.41 -5.43 -3.54
CA THR A 367 -22.67 -5.91 -4.90
C THR A 367 -21.35 -6.26 -5.60
N LEU A 368 -21.19 -7.54 -5.98
CA LEU A 368 -20.06 -8.04 -6.77
C LEU A 368 -20.51 -8.40 -8.19
N THR A 369 -19.79 -7.89 -9.19
CA THR A 369 -20.03 -8.22 -10.61
C THR A 369 -18.76 -8.68 -11.30
N GLU A 370 -18.90 -9.45 -12.37
CA GLU A 370 -17.78 -10.05 -13.11
C GLU A 370 -16.83 -10.86 -12.20
N VAL A 371 -17.44 -11.61 -11.26
CA VAL A 371 -16.70 -12.43 -10.30
C VAL A 371 -16.11 -13.65 -11.01
N ASN A 372 -14.83 -13.93 -10.72
CA ASN A 372 -14.14 -15.16 -11.15
C ASN A 372 -13.27 -15.69 -10.00
N VAL A 373 -13.88 -16.48 -9.13
CA VAL A 373 -13.25 -17.00 -7.93
C VAL A 373 -13.02 -18.50 -8.06
N THR A 374 -11.77 -18.93 -7.94
CA THR A 374 -11.37 -20.33 -7.86
C THR A 374 -10.55 -20.57 -6.60
N GLY A 375 -10.98 -21.51 -5.74
CA GLY A 375 -10.30 -21.85 -4.49
C GLY A 375 -10.21 -23.35 -4.25
N GLY A 376 -9.59 -23.73 -3.12
CA GLY A 376 -9.54 -25.10 -2.60
C GLY A 376 -10.84 -25.46 -1.87
N THR A 377 -10.83 -25.38 -0.56
CA THR A 377 -11.97 -25.62 0.33
C THR A 377 -12.55 -24.31 0.85
N PHE A 378 -13.87 -24.30 1.19
CA PHE A 378 -14.56 -23.11 1.71
C PHE A 378 -14.49 -21.92 0.75
N VAL A 379 -15.20 -22.03 -0.37
CA VAL A 379 -15.18 -21.06 -1.47
C VAL A 379 -16.53 -20.36 -1.60
N GLY A 380 -16.53 -19.03 -1.52
CA GLY A 380 -17.71 -18.19 -1.74
C GLY A 380 -17.37 -16.92 -2.50
N GLY A 381 -18.36 -16.25 -3.07
CA GLY A 381 -18.14 -14.95 -3.69
C GLY A 381 -17.89 -13.85 -2.65
N ILE A 382 -18.70 -13.83 -1.58
CA ILE A 382 -18.57 -12.90 -0.47
C ILE A 382 -17.59 -13.44 0.58
N ALA A 383 -17.81 -14.66 1.10
CA ALA A 383 -16.94 -15.19 2.14
C ALA A 383 -16.66 -16.68 1.96
N GLY A 384 -15.41 -17.09 2.22
CA GLY A 384 -15.07 -18.52 2.30
C GLY A 384 -15.78 -19.18 3.48
N GLN A 385 -15.68 -18.59 4.67
CA GLN A 385 -16.40 -19.00 5.87
C GLN A 385 -17.08 -17.81 6.55
N ASN A 386 -18.31 -18.01 7.03
CA ASN A 386 -19.09 -17.04 7.78
C ASN A 386 -19.40 -17.56 9.19
N ASP A 387 -18.80 -16.95 10.22
CA ASP A 387 -19.16 -17.14 11.63
C ASP A 387 -19.99 -15.94 12.17
N GLY A 388 -20.19 -14.88 11.35
CA GLY A 388 -20.87 -13.62 11.65
C GLY A 388 -22.18 -13.44 10.87
N THR A 389 -22.35 -12.27 10.24
CA THR A 389 -23.54 -11.91 9.46
C THR A 389 -23.16 -11.49 8.05
N VAL A 390 -23.84 -12.04 7.05
CA VAL A 390 -23.77 -11.60 5.63
C VAL A 390 -25.18 -11.21 5.21
N GLU A 391 -25.39 -9.92 4.89
CA GLU A 391 -26.73 -9.45 4.58
C GLU A 391 -26.79 -8.53 3.35
N ASN A 392 -27.90 -8.62 2.61
CA ASN A 392 -28.21 -7.80 1.43
C ASN A 392 -27.10 -7.82 0.36
N CYS A 393 -26.34 -8.91 0.26
CA CYS A 393 -25.22 -9.01 -0.67
C CYS A 393 -25.64 -9.69 -1.98
N SER A 394 -25.05 -9.27 -3.09
CA SER A 394 -25.28 -9.89 -4.40
C SER A 394 -24.00 -10.25 -5.11
N VAL A 395 -23.97 -11.40 -5.75
CA VAL A 395 -22.83 -11.92 -6.53
C VAL A 395 -23.28 -12.32 -7.91
N ASN A 396 -22.62 -11.79 -8.94
CA ASN A 396 -22.81 -12.20 -10.32
C ASN A 396 -21.46 -12.60 -10.94
N GLY A 397 -21.34 -13.85 -11.38
CA GLY A 397 -20.15 -14.40 -12.01
C GLY A 397 -19.93 -15.88 -11.80
N THR A 398 -18.68 -16.28 -11.69
CA THR A 398 -18.27 -17.70 -11.54
C THR A 398 -17.58 -17.93 -10.21
N VAL A 399 -18.06 -18.93 -9.46
CA VAL A 399 -17.42 -19.40 -8.21
C VAL A 399 -17.11 -20.90 -8.36
N THR A 400 -15.85 -21.28 -8.21
CA THR A 400 -15.37 -22.65 -8.42
C THR A 400 -14.58 -23.15 -7.21
N GLY A 401 -15.08 -24.20 -6.54
CA GLY A 401 -14.34 -24.93 -5.51
C GLY A 401 -13.71 -26.21 -6.07
N ARG A 402 -12.42 -26.38 -5.94
CA ARG A 402 -11.69 -27.57 -6.40
C ARG A 402 -11.38 -28.57 -5.30
N GLY A 403 -11.59 -28.19 -4.05
CA GLY A 403 -11.46 -29.07 -2.88
C GLY A 403 -12.67 -29.99 -2.70
N PHE A 404 -12.65 -30.71 -1.59
CA PHE A 404 -13.68 -31.72 -1.26
C PHE A 404 -14.71 -31.22 -0.24
N THR A 405 -14.91 -29.91 -0.12
CA THR A 405 -15.85 -29.33 0.83
C THR A 405 -16.79 -28.31 0.18
N ASP A 406 -17.12 -27.25 0.90
CA ASP A 406 -18.27 -26.41 0.68
C ASP A 406 -17.97 -25.30 -0.34
N THR A 407 -18.80 -25.20 -1.37
CA THR A 407 -18.76 -24.14 -2.38
C THR A 407 -20.12 -23.47 -2.49
N GLY A 408 -20.19 -22.17 -2.28
CA GLY A 408 -21.42 -21.39 -2.40
C GLY A 408 -21.25 -20.13 -3.25
N GLY A 409 -22.31 -19.68 -3.88
CA GLY A 409 -22.28 -18.43 -4.66
C GLY A 409 -22.00 -17.21 -3.77
N ILE A 410 -22.50 -17.21 -2.54
CA ILE A 410 -22.29 -16.17 -1.53
C ILE A 410 -21.25 -16.63 -0.50
N VAL A 411 -21.48 -17.74 0.16
CA VAL A 411 -20.64 -18.23 1.27
C VAL A 411 -20.28 -19.70 1.05
N GLY A 412 -19.01 -20.06 1.22
CA GLY A 412 -18.60 -21.47 1.21
C GLY A 412 -19.27 -22.21 2.36
N THR A 413 -18.84 -21.97 3.58
CA THR A 413 -19.37 -22.57 4.81
C THR A 413 -20.00 -21.53 5.73
N ASN A 414 -21.24 -21.79 6.16
CA ASN A 414 -21.99 -20.88 7.04
C ASN A 414 -22.18 -21.48 8.43
N TYR A 415 -21.74 -20.77 9.46
CA TYR A 415 -22.02 -21.00 10.88
C TYR A 415 -22.81 -19.86 11.53
N GLY A 416 -23.02 -18.77 10.79
CA GLY A 416 -23.70 -17.56 11.24
C GLY A 416 -25.03 -17.33 10.53
N THR A 417 -25.28 -16.09 10.16
CA THR A 417 -26.50 -15.67 9.47
C THR A 417 -26.21 -15.20 8.06
N ILE A 418 -27.04 -15.63 7.10
CA ILE A 418 -27.09 -15.09 5.74
C ILE A 418 -28.51 -14.59 5.50
N SER A 419 -28.70 -13.31 5.18
CA SER A 419 -30.01 -12.73 4.97
C SER A 419 -30.07 -11.82 3.73
N GLY A 420 -31.17 -11.89 2.96
CA GLY A 420 -31.43 -10.99 1.85
C GLY A 420 -30.43 -11.07 0.69
N CYS A 421 -29.64 -12.14 0.60
CA CYS A 421 -28.56 -12.29 -0.39
C CYS A 421 -29.01 -12.96 -1.68
N SER A 422 -28.31 -12.65 -2.78
CA SER A 422 -28.60 -13.25 -4.09
C SER A 422 -27.35 -13.68 -4.87
N ALA A 423 -27.44 -14.76 -5.62
CA ALA A 423 -26.38 -15.23 -6.48
C ALA A 423 -26.88 -15.51 -7.92
N GLU A 424 -26.09 -15.08 -8.89
CA GLU A 424 -26.32 -15.26 -10.31
C GLU A 424 -25.03 -15.75 -11.00
N GLY A 425 -25.14 -16.44 -12.13
CA GLY A 425 -24.01 -16.96 -12.90
C GLY A 425 -23.81 -18.45 -12.73
N THR A 426 -22.60 -18.89 -12.30
CA THR A 426 -22.27 -20.32 -12.19
C THR A 426 -21.54 -20.63 -10.87
N VAL A 427 -21.98 -21.67 -10.19
CA VAL A 427 -21.32 -22.22 -8.99
C VAL A 427 -20.96 -23.68 -9.23
N THR A 428 -19.67 -23.99 -9.18
CA THR A 428 -19.17 -25.35 -9.45
C THR A 428 -18.29 -25.85 -8.31
N GLY A 429 -18.51 -27.08 -7.88
CA GLY A 429 -17.72 -27.68 -6.78
C GLY A 429 -17.75 -29.21 -6.76
N SER A 430 -17.20 -29.81 -5.71
CA SER A 430 -17.15 -31.26 -5.56
C SER A 430 -18.26 -31.79 -4.68
N VAL A 431 -18.27 -31.46 -3.39
CA VAL A 431 -19.10 -32.18 -2.40
C VAL A 431 -20.37 -31.41 -2.05
N ASN A 432 -20.29 -30.37 -1.29
CA ASN A 432 -21.46 -29.56 -0.92
C ASN A 432 -21.47 -28.30 -1.75
N VAL A 433 -22.38 -28.21 -2.70
CA VAL A 433 -22.45 -27.08 -3.62
C VAL A 433 -23.83 -26.44 -3.55
N GLY A 434 -23.87 -25.15 -3.28
CA GLY A 434 -25.12 -24.40 -3.18
C GLY A 434 -25.06 -23.04 -3.86
N GLY A 435 -26.20 -22.60 -4.40
CA GLY A 435 -26.25 -21.28 -5.04
C GLY A 435 -25.99 -20.12 -4.08
N ILE A 436 -26.35 -20.26 -2.80
CA ILE A 436 -26.08 -19.29 -1.72
C ILE A 436 -24.96 -19.82 -0.83
N ALA A 437 -25.11 -21.00 -0.23
CA ALA A 437 -24.11 -21.58 0.66
C ALA A 437 -23.79 -23.02 0.30
N GLY A 438 -22.51 -23.41 0.33
CA GLY A 438 -22.11 -24.80 0.17
C GLY A 438 -22.64 -25.66 1.30
N GLY A 439 -22.31 -25.31 2.55
CA GLY A 439 -22.82 -25.90 3.75
C GLY A 439 -23.30 -24.89 4.77
N SER A 440 -24.26 -25.30 5.63
CA SER A 440 -24.74 -24.50 6.75
C SER A 440 -24.86 -25.41 7.97
N TYR A 441 -24.22 -25.04 9.09
CA TYR A 441 -24.01 -25.92 10.23
C TYR A 441 -24.25 -25.24 11.59
N LEU A 442 -24.40 -26.03 12.64
CA LEU A 442 -24.40 -25.59 14.05
C LEU A 442 -25.46 -24.54 14.41
N GLY A 443 -26.65 -24.66 13.84
CA GLY A 443 -27.77 -23.76 14.14
C GLY A 443 -27.77 -22.48 13.30
N ALA A 444 -26.98 -22.41 12.26
CA ALA A 444 -26.91 -21.27 11.34
C ALA A 444 -28.23 -21.02 10.61
N THR A 445 -28.46 -19.77 10.22
CA THR A 445 -29.69 -19.32 9.56
C THR A 445 -29.42 -18.75 8.17
N ILE A 446 -30.26 -19.15 7.20
CA ILE A 446 -30.32 -18.53 5.88
C ILE A 446 -31.77 -18.08 5.65
N VAL A 447 -31.98 -16.80 5.43
CA VAL A 447 -33.32 -16.23 5.30
C VAL A 447 -33.43 -15.18 4.20
N GLY A 448 -34.51 -15.21 3.44
CA GLY A 448 -34.80 -14.19 2.42
C GLY A 448 -33.85 -14.20 1.24
N CYS A 449 -33.16 -15.31 0.96
CA CYS A 449 -32.13 -15.42 -0.06
C CYS A 449 -32.63 -16.11 -1.34
N TYR A 450 -32.03 -15.78 -2.47
CA TYR A 450 -32.35 -16.48 -3.71
C TYR A 450 -31.15 -16.71 -4.64
N SER A 451 -31.23 -17.71 -5.50
CA SER A 451 -30.22 -18.00 -6.50
C SER A 451 -30.86 -18.25 -7.88
N SER A 452 -30.35 -17.56 -8.88
CA SER A 452 -30.59 -17.88 -10.31
C SER A 452 -29.37 -18.56 -10.95
N ALA A 453 -28.31 -18.80 -10.17
CA ALA A 453 -27.09 -19.43 -10.67
C ALA A 453 -27.31 -20.87 -11.14
N ALA A 454 -26.57 -21.29 -12.16
CA ALA A 454 -26.41 -22.70 -12.49
C ALA A 454 -25.45 -23.34 -11.47
N VAL A 455 -25.93 -24.34 -10.74
CA VAL A 455 -25.20 -25.00 -9.65
C VAL A 455 -24.84 -26.43 -10.07
N GLU A 456 -23.55 -26.73 -10.12
CA GLU A 456 -23.05 -28.05 -10.50
C GLU A 456 -22.06 -28.60 -9.47
N GLY A 457 -22.26 -29.89 -9.10
CA GLY A 457 -21.34 -30.56 -8.18
C GLY A 457 -21.32 -32.07 -8.39
N SER A 458 -20.41 -32.71 -7.67
CA SER A 458 -20.31 -34.17 -7.77
C SER A 458 -21.31 -34.88 -6.87
N SER A 459 -21.46 -34.46 -5.61
CA SER A 459 -22.18 -35.23 -4.59
C SER A 459 -23.47 -34.55 -4.12
N THR A 460 -23.39 -33.51 -3.33
CA THR A 460 -24.53 -32.89 -2.64
C THR A 460 -24.74 -31.48 -3.19
N VAL A 461 -25.80 -31.31 -3.98
CA VAL A 461 -26.02 -30.10 -4.76
C VAL A 461 -27.40 -29.54 -4.48
N GLY A 462 -27.48 -28.29 -4.08
CA GLY A 462 -28.74 -27.57 -3.84
C GLY A 462 -28.78 -26.23 -4.56
N GLY A 463 -29.93 -25.83 -5.07
CA GLY A 463 -30.08 -24.55 -5.74
C GLY A 463 -29.83 -23.36 -4.81
N VAL A 464 -30.02 -23.54 -3.48
CA VAL A 464 -29.72 -22.57 -2.44
C VAL A 464 -28.59 -23.08 -1.53
N VAL A 465 -28.74 -24.28 -0.95
CA VAL A 465 -27.78 -24.84 0.01
C VAL A 465 -27.42 -26.26 -0.36
N GLY A 466 -26.13 -26.59 -0.45
CA GLY A 466 -25.66 -27.95 -0.66
C GLY A 466 -26.06 -28.83 0.53
N ASN A 467 -25.54 -28.57 1.72
CA ASN A 467 -25.83 -29.34 2.94
C ASN A 467 -26.37 -28.44 4.06
N LEU A 468 -27.61 -28.71 4.50
CA LEU A 468 -28.25 -28.08 5.63
C LEU A 468 -28.15 -28.98 6.86
N GLY A 469 -27.25 -28.64 7.77
CA GLY A 469 -26.88 -29.42 8.95
C GLY A 469 -27.84 -29.24 10.13
N ASN A 470 -27.38 -29.75 11.28
CA ASN A 470 -28.17 -29.85 12.52
C ASN A 470 -28.66 -28.49 13.01
N ASN A 471 -29.96 -28.40 13.32
CA ASN A 471 -30.64 -27.22 13.86
C ASN A 471 -30.54 -25.96 12.98
N CYS A 472 -30.07 -26.08 11.74
CA CYS A 472 -30.02 -24.97 10.80
C CYS A 472 -31.40 -24.64 10.24
N SER A 473 -31.62 -23.38 9.92
CA SER A 473 -32.88 -22.88 9.37
C SER A 473 -32.67 -22.29 7.98
N LEU A 474 -33.48 -22.74 7.04
CA LEU A 474 -33.62 -22.15 5.70
C LEU A 474 -35.04 -21.63 5.53
N ILE A 475 -35.21 -20.34 5.47
CA ILE A 475 -36.53 -19.69 5.56
C ILE A 475 -36.69 -18.71 4.41
N ALA A 476 -37.87 -18.74 3.74
CA ALA A 476 -38.21 -17.77 2.68
C ALA A 476 -37.11 -17.67 1.60
N CYS A 477 -36.63 -18.80 1.09
CA CYS A 477 -35.56 -18.83 0.08
C CYS A 477 -36.05 -19.51 -1.20
N TYR A 478 -35.45 -19.15 -2.34
CA TYR A 478 -35.79 -19.83 -3.59
C TYR A 478 -34.62 -19.93 -4.57
N SER A 479 -34.78 -20.84 -5.53
CA SER A 479 -33.88 -20.93 -6.67
C SER A 479 -34.64 -21.07 -8.00
N THR A 480 -34.01 -20.55 -9.06
CA THR A 480 -34.54 -20.61 -10.43
C THR A 480 -33.53 -21.15 -11.44
N GLY A 481 -32.27 -21.36 -11.01
CA GLY A 481 -31.21 -21.89 -11.84
C GLY A 481 -31.25 -23.41 -12.00
N ASN A 482 -30.44 -23.92 -12.92
CA ASN A 482 -30.23 -25.36 -13.08
C ASN A 482 -29.41 -25.94 -11.92
N VAL A 483 -29.77 -27.15 -11.47
CA VAL A 483 -29.06 -27.84 -10.39
C VAL A 483 -28.67 -29.24 -10.86
N THR A 484 -27.38 -29.59 -10.83
CA THR A 484 -26.87 -30.85 -11.36
C THR A 484 -25.92 -31.56 -10.39
N ALA A 485 -26.24 -32.81 -9.98
CA ALA A 485 -25.32 -33.68 -9.25
C ALA A 485 -24.81 -34.79 -10.17
N THR A 486 -23.50 -34.94 -10.34
CA THR A 486 -22.91 -35.77 -11.38
C THR A 486 -22.64 -37.23 -10.93
N LEU A 487 -22.50 -37.51 -9.62
CA LEU A 487 -22.29 -38.85 -9.11
C LEU A 487 -23.60 -39.69 -9.06
N THR A 488 -23.49 -40.99 -9.30
CA THR A 488 -24.60 -41.94 -9.18
C THR A 488 -25.14 -42.08 -7.76
N THR A 489 -24.36 -41.70 -6.76
CA THR A 489 -24.75 -41.66 -5.34
C THR A 489 -25.07 -40.25 -4.88
N GLY A 490 -25.09 -39.29 -5.81
CA GLY A 490 -25.30 -37.86 -5.51
C GLY A 490 -26.75 -37.53 -5.15
N TYR A 491 -26.91 -36.35 -4.56
CA TYR A 491 -28.19 -35.77 -4.13
C TYR A 491 -28.35 -34.39 -4.77
N ALA A 492 -29.35 -34.24 -5.64
CA ALA A 492 -29.70 -32.98 -6.24
C ALA A 492 -31.06 -32.50 -5.72
N GLY A 493 -31.11 -31.34 -5.11
CA GLY A 493 -32.35 -30.71 -4.66
C GLY A 493 -32.52 -29.33 -5.25
N GLY A 494 -33.70 -28.97 -5.74
CA GLY A 494 -33.95 -27.66 -6.30
C GLY A 494 -33.63 -26.54 -5.32
N VAL A 495 -33.73 -26.76 -4.00
CA VAL A 495 -33.38 -25.83 -2.94
C VAL A 495 -32.22 -26.38 -2.09
N VAL A 496 -32.34 -27.60 -1.56
CA VAL A 496 -31.35 -28.18 -0.64
C VAL A 496 -30.88 -29.54 -1.17
N GLY A 497 -29.55 -29.75 -1.25
CA GLY A 497 -28.99 -31.05 -1.64
C GLY A 497 -29.27 -32.12 -0.60
N VAL A 498 -28.82 -31.94 0.64
CA VAL A 498 -29.10 -32.79 1.81
C VAL A 498 -29.60 -31.95 2.98
N ASN A 499 -30.74 -32.30 3.52
CA ASN A 499 -31.27 -31.75 4.78
C ASN A 499 -30.99 -32.77 5.92
N ALA A 500 -29.99 -32.47 6.74
CA ALA A 500 -29.53 -33.30 7.85
C ALA A 500 -29.93 -32.71 9.20
N GLN A 501 -31.18 -32.88 9.63
CA GLN A 501 -31.79 -32.30 10.85
C GLN A 501 -32.04 -30.80 10.80
N GLY A 502 -32.03 -30.18 9.63
CA GLY A 502 -32.40 -28.78 9.46
C GLY A 502 -33.90 -28.59 9.23
N SER A 503 -34.32 -27.32 9.21
CA SER A 503 -35.68 -26.92 8.88
C SER A 503 -35.70 -26.07 7.59
N VAL A 504 -36.55 -26.48 6.64
CA VAL A 504 -36.76 -25.79 5.36
C VAL A 504 -38.21 -25.31 5.34
N THR A 505 -38.40 -23.99 5.41
CA THR A 505 -39.73 -23.39 5.57
C THR A 505 -40.00 -22.35 4.49
N ALA A 506 -41.15 -22.43 3.81
CA ALA A 506 -41.60 -21.50 2.81
C ALA A 506 -40.58 -21.24 1.70
N CYS A 507 -40.01 -22.31 1.16
CA CYS A 507 -39.01 -22.25 0.09
C CYS A 507 -39.56 -22.80 -1.23
N TYR A 508 -39.02 -22.33 -2.37
CA TYR A 508 -39.45 -22.90 -3.64
C TYR A 508 -38.32 -23.03 -4.68
N HIS A 509 -38.55 -23.92 -5.66
CA HIS A 509 -37.75 -24.02 -6.87
C HIS A 509 -38.64 -23.97 -8.12
N ALA A 510 -38.26 -23.10 -9.10
CA ALA A 510 -39.01 -22.95 -10.34
C ALA A 510 -38.07 -22.77 -11.54
N THR A 511 -38.61 -23.01 -12.74
CA THR A 511 -37.97 -22.82 -14.06
C THR A 511 -36.74 -23.69 -14.34
N GLY A 512 -35.73 -23.67 -13.51
CA GLY A 512 -34.50 -24.45 -13.69
C GLY A 512 -34.73 -25.98 -13.67
N THR A 513 -33.83 -26.71 -14.30
CA THR A 513 -33.84 -28.20 -14.29
C THR A 513 -33.06 -28.71 -13.11
N VAL A 514 -33.67 -29.60 -12.32
CA VAL A 514 -32.95 -30.37 -11.29
C VAL A 514 -32.63 -31.72 -11.86
N SER A 515 -31.36 -32.08 -11.94
CA SER A 515 -30.88 -33.31 -12.60
C SER A 515 -29.76 -33.98 -11.82
N GLY A 516 -29.61 -35.30 -12.04
CA GLY A 516 -28.54 -36.10 -11.43
C GLY A 516 -28.71 -37.57 -11.74
N GLN A 517 -27.64 -38.33 -11.52
CA GLN A 517 -27.67 -39.78 -11.67
C GLN A 517 -28.13 -40.51 -10.39
N GLY A 518 -28.14 -39.81 -9.25
CA GLY A 518 -28.57 -40.34 -7.95
C GLY A 518 -29.98 -39.92 -7.58
N ASN A 519 -30.16 -39.40 -6.37
CA ASN A 519 -31.48 -39.00 -5.86
C ASN A 519 -31.77 -37.53 -6.20
N VAL A 520 -32.89 -37.30 -6.86
CA VAL A 520 -33.27 -35.96 -7.37
C VAL A 520 -34.63 -35.57 -6.80
N GLY A 521 -34.69 -34.41 -6.14
CA GLY A 521 -35.91 -33.87 -5.57
C GLY A 521 -36.16 -32.42 -6.00
N GLY A 522 -37.43 -32.06 -6.21
CA GLY A 522 -37.78 -30.67 -6.60
C GLY A 522 -37.44 -29.61 -5.57
N ILE A 523 -37.35 -30.02 -4.29
CA ILE A 523 -36.94 -29.16 -3.17
C ILE A 523 -35.68 -29.75 -2.51
N VAL A 524 -35.72 -30.99 -2.05
CA VAL A 524 -34.64 -31.62 -1.29
C VAL A 524 -34.17 -32.89 -1.97
N GLY A 525 -32.85 -33.04 -2.22
CA GLY A 525 -32.27 -34.26 -2.78
C GLY A 525 -32.38 -35.45 -1.80
N MET A 526 -31.99 -35.22 -0.54
CA MET A 526 -32.15 -36.23 0.56
C MET A 526 -32.57 -35.54 1.85
N ASN A 527 -33.59 -36.10 2.51
CA ASN A 527 -34.02 -35.70 3.85
C ASN A 527 -33.72 -36.83 4.84
N ASN A 528 -32.86 -36.53 5.84
CA ASN A 528 -32.45 -37.53 6.83
C ASN A 528 -32.45 -36.96 8.26
N ASN A 529 -32.19 -37.86 9.25
CA ASN A 529 -32.03 -37.50 10.65
C ASN A 529 -33.14 -36.56 11.20
N SER A 530 -34.40 -36.80 10.77
CA SER A 530 -35.57 -35.99 11.15
C SER A 530 -35.59 -34.56 10.57
N GLY A 531 -34.96 -34.32 9.42
CA GLY A 531 -35.06 -33.02 8.71
C GLY A 531 -36.52 -32.61 8.43
N GLN A 532 -36.81 -31.34 8.55
CA GLN A 532 -38.17 -30.79 8.45
C GLN A 532 -38.34 -30.01 7.14
N THR A 533 -39.47 -30.19 6.47
CA THR A 533 -39.89 -29.34 5.36
C THR A 533 -41.32 -28.83 5.60
N THR A 534 -41.61 -27.56 5.41
CA THR A 534 -42.91 -26.93 5.63
C THR A 534 -43.20 -25.94 4.54
N ALA A 535 -44.37 -26.02 3.90
CA ALA A 535 -44.84 -25.11 2.86
C ALA A 535 -43.82 -24.84 1.76
N CYS A 536 -43.21 -25.91 1.22
CA CYS A 536 -42.19 -25.82 0.16
C CYS A 536 -42.79 -26.24 -1.20
N TYR A 537 -42.50 -25.48 -2.26
CA TYR A 537 -43.15 -25.62 -3.56
C TYR A 537 -42.16 -25.76 -4.70
N TRP A 538 -42.48 -26.61 -5.73
CA TRP A 538 -41.69 -26.67 -6.95
C TRP A 538 -42.56 -26.81 -8.19
N SER A 539 -42.09 -26.30 -9.33
CA SER A 539 -42.72 -26.48 -10.64
C SER A 539 -41.81 -27.14 -11.67
N SER A 540 -40.56 -27.45 -11.29
CA SER A 540 -39.56 -28.06 -12.18
C SER A 540 -39.80 -29.54 -12.45
N ASN A 541 -38.88 -30.15 -13.21
CA ASN A 541 -39.00 -31.52 -13.75
C ASN A 541 -39.08 -32.68 -12.76
N PRO A 542 -38.49 -32.71 -11.54
CA PRO A 542 -38.63 -33.88 -10.68
C PRO A 542 -40.08 -34.21 -10.35
N ALA A 543 -40.38 -35.49 -10.32
CA ALA A 543 -41.72 -35.97 -9.96
C ALA A 543 -42.01 -35.75 -8.47
N ASN A 544 -40.97 -35.91 -7.63
CA ASN A 544 -41.05 -35.84 -6.17
C ASN A 544 -40.37 -34.55 -5.67
N GLY A 545 -40.91 -33.98 -4.61
CA GLY A 545 -40.29 -32.81 -3.93
C GLY A 545 -39.06 -33.22 -3.12
N ILE A 546 -39.02 -34.45 -2.61
CA ILE A 546 -37.87 -35.07 -1.92
C ILE A 546 -37.41 -36.28 -2.72
N GLY A 547 -36.14 -36.33 -3.13
CA GLY A 547 -35.58 -37.44 -3.93
C GLY A 547 -35.42 -38.70 -3.11
N LYS A 548 -34.85 -38.63 -1.91
CA LYS A 548 -34.75 -39.70 -0.94
C LYS A 548 -35.18 -39.23 0.44
N MET A 549 -36.01 -40.00 1.10
CA MET A 549 -36.49 -39.71 2.45
C MET A 549 -36.17 -40.89 3.37
N ASP A 550 -35.26 -40.65 4.33
CA ASP A 550 -34.97 -41.64 5.38
C ASP A 550 -35.81 -41.36 6.63
N SER A 551 -36.03 -40.08 6.97
CA SER A 551 -36.86 -39.69 8.12
C SER A 551 -37.21 -38.20 8.05
N GLY A 552 -38.11 -37.71 8.91
CA GLY A 552 -38.50 -36.31 9.02
C GLY A 552 -39.87 -36.02 8.42
N THR A 553 -40.13 -34.75 8.03
CA THR A 553 -41.42 -34.35 7.45
C THR A 553 -41.31 -34.05 5.97
N ASN A 554 -42.41 -34.35 5.24
CA ASN A 554 -42.55 -33.94 3.83
C ASN A 554 -43.67 -32.90 3.69
N GLY A 555 -43.29 -31.66 3.73
CA GLY A 555 -44.16 -30.50 3.46
C GLY A 555 -43.95 -29.91 2.08
N THR A 556 -43.59 -30.76 1.09
CA THR A 556 -43.36 -30.31 -0.29
C THR A 556 -44.57 -30.56 -1.18
N ILE A 557 -44.91 -29.58 -2.03
CA ILE A 557 -46.10 -29.62 -2.91
C ILE A 557 -45.71 -29.14 -4.31
N LYS A 558 -46.09 -29.94 -5.34
CA LYS A 558 -45.83 -29.56 -6.74
C LYS A 558 -46.88 -28.53 -7.22
N VAL A 559 -46.40 -27.47 -7.81
CA VAL A 559 -47.22 -26.49 -8.54
C VAL A 559 -47.43 -27.06 -9.95
N ASP A 560 -48.68 -27.36 -10.29
CA ASP A 560 -49.09 -27.94 -11.59
C ASP A 560 -49.82 -26.93 -12.50
N GLY A 561 -50.05 -25.69 -11.97
CA GLY A 561 -50.73 -24.62 -12.66
C GLY A 561 -52.24 -24.73 -12.76
N THR A 562 -52.82 -25.88 -12.27
CA THR A 562 -54.23 -26.17 -12.33
C THR A 562 -54.84 -26.43 -10.96
N THR A 563 -54.40 -27.49 -10.30
CA THR A 563 -54.87 -27.84 -8.94
C THR A 563 -54.14 -27.04 -7.87
N VAL A 564 -52.83 -26.86 -8.05
CA VAL A 564 -51.99 -26.00 -7.20
C VAL A 564 -51.35 -24.94 -8.09
N THR A 565 -51.72 -23.69 -7.83
CA THR A 565 -51.19 -22.52 -8.50
C THR A 565 -50.11 -21.83 -7.69
N TRP A 566 -49.34 -20.93 -8.29
CA TRP A 566 -48.40 -20.11 -7.54
C TRP A 566 -49.10 -19.18 -6.53
N GLN A 567 -50.34 -18.75 -6.78
CA GLN A 567 -51.09 -17.99 -5.79
C GLN A 567 -51.41 -18.83 -4.54
N ASN A 568 -51.82 -20.10 -4.70
CA ASN A 568 -52.02 -21.00 -3.57
C ASN A 568 -50.70 -21.23 -2.80
N ALA A 569 -49.58 -21.34 -3.52
CA ALA A 569 -48.26 -21.49 -2.91
C ALA A 569 -47.86 -20.23 -2.09
N VAL A 570 -48.04 -19.03 -2.66
CA VAL A 570 -47.78 -17.76 -1.97
C VAL A 570 -48.59 -17.61 -0.69
N ASP A 571 -49.91 -17.92 -0.74
CA ASP A 571 -50.80 -17.83 0.44
C ASP A 571 -50.32 -18.76 1.56
N ALA A 572 -49.95 -20.00 1.22
CA ALA A 572 -49.46 -20.98 2.18
C ALA A 572 -48.05 -20.72 2.69
N MET A 573 -47.12 -20.25 1.84
CA MET A 573 -45.80 -19.80 2.25
C MET A 573 -45.89 -18.63 3.21
N ASN A 574 -46.71 -17.62 2.90
CA ASN A 574 -46.91 -16.47 3.77
C ASN A 574 -47.57 -16.83 5.10
N ALA A 575 -48.47 -17.82 5.11
CA ALA A 575 -49.03 -18.34 6.35
C ALA A 575 -47.97 -19.00 7.24
N ALA A 576 -47.02 -19.74 6.62
CA ALA A 576 -45.88 -20.33 7.31
C ALA A 576 -44.82 -19.31 7.77
N LEU A 577 -44.78 -18.14 7.14
CA LEU A 577 -43.91 -17.01 7.48
C LEU A 577 -44.54 -16.00 8.49
N ASN A 578 -45.61 -16.37 9.14
CA ASN A 578 -46.27 -15.48 10.10
C ASN A 578 -45.29 -15.03 11.20
N GLY A 579 -45.12 -13.70 11.35
CA GLY A 579 -44.13 -13.10 12.25
C GLY A 579 -42.71 -12.92 11.66
N SER A 580 -42.48 -13.34 10.41
CA SER A 580 -41.24 -13.02 9.68
C SER A 580 -41.32 -11.62 9.05
N GLU A 581 -40.19 -10.99 8.90
CA GLU A 581 -40.05 -9.76 8.10
C GLU A 581 -40.13 -10.01 6.57
N TRP A 582 -40.14 -11.28 6.14
CA TRP A 582 -40.16 -11.66 4.73
C TRP A 582 -41.52 -12.14 4.29
N ARG A 583 -41.92 -11.76 3.06
CA ARG A 583 -43.16 -12.15 2.40
C ARG A 583 -42.91 -12.47 0.93
N TYR A 584 -43.77 -13.33 0.39
CA TYR A 584 -43.87 -13.55 -1.05
C TYR A 584 -45.00 -12.72 -1.63
N GLU A 585 -44.75 -12.11 -2.79
CA GLU A 585 -45.76 -11.45 -3.61
C GLU A 585 -45.74 -12.04 -5.03
N LEU A 586 -46.90 -12.30 -5.61
CA LEU A 586 -47.03 -12.75 -6.98
C LEU A 586 -47.32 -11.55 -7.89
N THR A 587 -46.26 -10.87 -8.34
CA THR A 587 -46.32 -9.69 -9.23
C THR A 587 -46.10 -10.03 -10.70
N GLY A 588 -45.75 -11.27 -11.01
CA GLY A 588 -45.49 -11.83 -12.34
C GLY A 588 -45.86 -13.30 -12.40
N GLU A 589 -45.12 -14.09 -13.20
CA GLU A 589 -45.36 -15.53 -13.33
C GLU A 589 -44.88 -16.33 -12.10
N LEU A 590 -43.90 -15.83 -11.39
CA LEU A 590 -43.29 -16.47 -10.22
C LEU A 590 -43.38 -15.57 -8.97
N PRO A 591 -43.41 -16.16 -7.78
CA PRO A 591 -43.34 -15.39 -6.55
C PRO A 591 -42.00 -14.67 -6.39
N THR A 592 -42.03 -13.45 -5.88
CA THR A 592 -40.86 -12.67 -5.53
C THR A 592 -40.83 -12.39 -4.03
N LEU A 593 -39.65 -12.33 -3.45
CA LEU A 593 -39.45 -12.00 -2.04
C LEU A 593 -39.46 -10.49 -1.83
N LYS A 594 -40.04 -10.09 -0.70
CA LYS A 594 -40.09 -8.72 -0.22
C LYS A 594 -39.86 -8.68 1.29
N LYS A 595 -39.01 -7.77 1.71
CA LYS A 595 -38.84 -7.42 3.13
C LYS A 595 -39.90 -6.40 3.52
N GLN A 596 -40.61 -6.58 4.64
CA GLN A 596 -41.67 -5.72 5.13
C GLN A 596 -41.14 -4.60 6.04
#